data_c1d4b8ad6ee526fafcd0d8b7ddec1757
#
_entry.id   c1d4b8ad6ee526fafcd0d8b7ddec1757
#
_cell.length_a   1.000
_cell.length_b   1.000
_cell.length_c   1.000
_cell.angle_alpha   90.00
_cell.angle_beta   90.00
_cell.angle_gamma   90.00
#
_symmetry.space_group_name_H-M   'P 1'
#
loop_
_entity.id
_entity.type
_entity.pdbx_description
1 polymer ?
#
loop_
_entity_poly.entity_id
_entity_poly.type
_entity_poly.pdbx_seq_one_letter_code
_entity_poly.pdbx_strand_id
1 'polypeptide(L)'
;IPQWFFQQSIPGTFTYHSLLTDIGIVQETPLREDLPETLRKLDSFLPYDLSHITNISKEIHKLKCMLIICDISPMGIVVARKAGIPSVLIENFTWDWVYENYVSTDFYAGKFVDYLRQIYNCVDYHIQTEPVCYYQNVDLSTAPISREVRTTSQQIRQKLSIPDGVKVVMITMGGIPEKYQFLEQLAYKRDIYFIVPGGSQTMRLIDNLVLLPRHSDYFHPDLINTCDAVIGKLGYS
;
A
#
# COMPACT_ATOMS: atom_id res chain seq x y z
N ILE A 1 3.56 5.67 -4.32
CA ILE A 1 2.26 5.35 -4.95
C ILE A 1 2.19 6.10 -6.28
N PRO A 2 1.83 5.47 -7.41
CA PRO A 2 1.80 6.12 -8.73
C PRO A 2 0.61 7.06 -8.90
N GLN A 3 0.75 8.06 -9.79
CA GLN A 3 -0.27 9.10 -10.02
C GLN A 3 -1.64 8.54 -10.40
N TRP A 4 -1.70 7.47 -11.21
CA TRP A 4 -2.97 6.88 -11.66
C TRP A 4 -3.84 6.38 -10.49
N PHE A 5 -3.23 5.94 -9.39
CA PHE A 5 -3.96 5.52 -8.19
C PHE A 5 -4.77 6.68 -7.59
N PHE A 6 -4.14 7.85 -7.48
CA PHE A 6 -4.81 9.05 -6.99
C PHE A 6 -5.88 9.55 -7.97
N GLN A 7 -5.61 9.48 -9.28
CA GLN A 7 -6.60 9.82 -10.31
C GLN A 7 -7.85 8.94 -10.24
N GLN A 8 -7.69 7.68 -9.85
CA GLN A 8 -8.82 6.77 -9.63
C GLN A 8 -9.53 7.01 -8.28
N SER A 9 -8.90 7.63 -7.31
CA SER A 9 -9.40 7.66 -5.93
C SER A 9 -9.89 9.04 -5.49
N ILE A 10 -9.30 10.12 -6.01
CA ILE A 10 -9.60 11.49 -5.59
C ILE A 10 -10.53 12.13 -6.62
N PRO A 11 -11.76 12.50 -6.25
CA PRO A 11 -12.62 13.31 -7.11
C PRO A 11 -12.10 14.76 -7.13
N GLY A 12 -11.98 15.34 -8.33
CA GLY A 12 -11.56 16.73 -8.50
C GLY A 12 -10.11 16.90 -8.94
N THR A 13 -9.60 18.11 -8.82
CA THR A 13 -8.24 18.47 -9.25
C THR A 13 -7.26 18.36 -8.10
N PHE A 14 -6.09 17.79 -8.37
CA PHE A 14 -4.96 17.74 -7.45
C PHE A 14 -3.64 17.89 -8.21
N THR A 15 -2.59 18.30 -7.51
CA THR A 15 -1.24 18.31 -8.05
C THR A 15 -0.48 17.10 -7.51
N TYR A 16 0.09 16.30 -8.39
CA TYR A 16 0.88 15.16 -8.04
C TYR A 16 2.38 15.47 -8.06
N HIS A 17 3.05 15.23 -6.94
CA HIS A 17 4.50 15.31 -6.83
C HIS A 17 5.07 13.92 -6.54
N SER A 18 5.95 13.43 -7.43
CA SER A 18 6.64 12.17 -7.18
C SER A 18 7.79 12.39 -6.19
N LEU A 19 7.65 11.82 -5.01
CA LEU A 19 8.64 11.92 -3.94
C LEU A 19 8.80 10.57 -3.25
N LEU A 20 10.04 10.15 -3.02
CA LEU A 20 10.33 9.01 -2.15
C LEU A 20 10.24 9.48 -0.69
N THR A 21 9.28 8.97 0.05
CA THR A 21 9.00 9.40 1.42
C THR A 21 9.36 8.36 2.47
N ASP A 22 9.49 7.10 2.06
CA ASP A 22 9.93 5.97 2.87
C ASP A 22 10.52 4.87 1.98
N ILE A 23 11.22 3.92 2.58
CA ILE A 23 11.85 2.79 1.87
C ILE A 23 10.95 1.56 1.87
N GLY A 24 10.18 1.36 2.92
CA GLY A 24 9.44 0.12 3.12
C GLY A 24 10.37 -1.09 3.31
N ILE A 25 9.86 -2.26 2.93
CA ILE A 25 10.65 -3.50 2.88
C ILE A 25 10.97 -3.85 1.43
N VAL A 26 12.24 -3.99 1.10
CA VAL A 26 12.67 -4.53 -0.20
C VAL A 26 12.32 -6.00 -0.26
N GLN A 27 11.78 -6.43 -1.37
CA GLN A 27 11.32 -7.81 -1.54
C GLN A 27 11.99 -8.45 -2.77
N GLU A 28 12.50 -9.66 -2.61
CA GLU A 28 12.95 -10.52 -3.72
C GLU A 28 11.74 -11.09 -4.47
N THR A 29 10.73 -11.57 -3.70
CA THR A 29 9.45 -12.05 -4.20
C THR A 29 8.32 -11.48 -3.33
N PRO A 30 7.05 -11.62 -3.70
CA PRO A 30 5.94 -11.13 -2.86
C PRO A 30 5.94 -11.65 -1.42
N LEU A 31 6.55 -12.82 -1.18
CA LEU A 31 6.56 -13.52 0.11
C LEU A 31 7.97 -13.65 0.71
N ARG A 32 8.96 -13.00 0.13
CA ARG A 32 10.35 -13.04 0.62
C ARG A 32 10.97 -11.66 0.59
N GLU A 33 11.29 -11.17 1.76
CA GLU A 33 11.99 -9.91 1.96
C GLU A 33 13.51 -10.05 1.71
N ASP A 34 14.13 -8.94 1.28
CA ASP A 34 15.57 -8.74 1.22
C ASP A 34 15.99 -7.77 2.32
N LEU A 35 16.27 -8.32 3.51
CA LEU A 35 16.66 -7.52 4.66
C LEU A 35 18.00 -6.78 4.43
N PRO A 36 19.09 -7.40 3.92
CA PRO A 36 20.32 -6.69 3.63
C PRO A 36 20.13 -5.49 2.72
N GLU A 37 19.38 -5.64 1.64
CA GLU A 37 19.11 -4.55 0.71
C GLU A 37 18.20 -3.48 1.33
N THR A 38 17.23 -3.89 2.17
CA THR A 38 16.40 -2.96 2.95
C THR A 38 17.28 -2.08 3.84
N LEU A 39 18.17 -2.68 4.65
CA LEU A 39 19.06 -1.95 5.55
C LEU A 39 20.04 -1.04 4.77
N ARG A 40 20.57 -1.51 3.65
CA ARG A 40 21.43 -0.69 2.78
C ARG A 40 20.70 0.55 2.25
N LYS A 41 19.45 0.41 1.82
CA LYS A 41 18.62 1.53 1.36
C LYS A 41 18.25 2.48 2.49
N LEU A 42 17.92 1.96 3.66
CA LEU A 42 17.67 2.78 4.85
C LEU A 42 18.89 3.60 5.23
N ASP A 43 20.08 3.02 5.18
CA ASP A 43 21.33 3.71 5.50
C ASP A 43 21.65 4.87 4.56
N SER A 44 21.27 4.74 3.30
CA SER A 44 21.43 5.82 2.31
C SER A 44 20.30 6.87 2.37
N PHE A 45 19.18 6.57 3.03
CA PHE A 45 18.00 7.41 3.07
C PHE A 45 17.81 8.12 4.41
N LEU A 46 18.28 7.53 5.51
CA LEU A 46 18.18 8.05 6.87
C LEU A 46 19.56 8.31 7.47
N PRO A 47 19.73 9.37 8.28
CA PRO A 47 18.74 10.40 8.57
C PRO A 47 18.41 11.24 7.34
N TYR A 48 17.21 11.82 7.31
CA TYR A 48 16.80 12.68 6.20
C TYR A 48 17.75 13.83 5.98
N ASP A 49 18.08 14.10 4.71
CA ASP A 49 18.88 15.28 4.32
C ASP A 49 18.10 16.56 4.65
N LEU A 50 18.66 17.37 5.54
CA LEU A 50 18.05 18.62 5.99
C LEU A 50 17.87 19.64 4.87
N SER A 51 18.73 19.64 3.86
CA SER A 51 18.60 20.51 2.70
C SER A 51 17.38 20.14 1.86
N HIS A 52 17.18 18.84 1.67
CA HIS A 52 16.02 18.29 0.97
C HIS A 52 14.72 18.60 1.73
N ILE A 53 14.65 18.31 3.03
CA ILE A 53 13.51 18.68 3.89
C ILE A 53 13.18 20.16 3.81
N THR A 54 14.22 21.03 3.86
CA THR A 54 14.05 22.48 3.79
C THR A 54 13.46 22.92 2.44
N ASN A 55 13.87 22.31 1.34
CA ASN A 55 13.36 22.61 0.01
C ASN A 55 11.88 22.19 -0.12
N ILE A 56 11.51 20.99 0.36
CA ILE A 56 10.11 20.55 0.39
C ILE A 56 9.28 21.50 1.25
N SER A 57 9.75 21.89 2.42
CA SER A 57 9.06 22.82 3.32
C SER A 57 8.78 24.17 2.63
N LYS A 58 9.74 24.72 1.84
CA LYS A 58 9.53 25.94 1.05
C LYS A 58 8.43 25.77 -0.01
N GLU A 59 8.39 24.61 -0.69
CA GLU A 59 7.32 24.34 -1.66
C GLU A 59 5.95 24.23 -0.99
N ILE A 60 5.87 23.57 0.16
CA ILE A 60 4.65 23.48 0.99
C ILE A 60 4.12 24.88 1.34
N HIS A 61 5.01 25.81 1.72
CA HIS A 61 4.63 27.20 1.98
C HIS A 61 4.14 27.95 0.74
N LYS A 62 4.81 27.77 -0.42
CA LYS A 62 4.37 28.38 -1.69
C LYS A 62 2.98 27.88 -2.09
N LEU A 63 2.69 26.60 -1.85
CA LEU A 63 1.39 25.98 -2.11
C LEU A 63 0.33 26.36 -1.06
N LYS A 64 0.71 27.09 -0.01
CA LYS A 64 -0.16 27.51 1.10
C LYS A 64 -0.84 26.32 1.78
N CYS A 65 -0.13 25.19 1.89
CA CYS A 65 -0.64 24.03 2.62
C CYS A 65 -0.83 24.38 4.10
N MET A 66 -1.94 23.97 4.67
CA MET A 66 -2.30 24.22 6.07
C MET A 66 -2.16 22.98 6.94
N LEU A 67 -1.97 21.82 6.33
CA LEU A 67 -1.93 20.52 6.99
C LEU A 67 -1.13 19.53 6.12
N ILE A 68 -0.40 18.60 6.73
CA ILE A 68 0.17 17.44 6.06
C ILE A 68 -0.47 16.17 6.63
N ILE A 69 -1.08 15.37 5.76
CA ILE A 69 -1.58 14.03 6.09
C ILE A 69 -0.50 13.03 5.68
N CYS A 70 -0.06 12.23 6.63
CA CYS A 70 0.97 11.22 6.48
C CYS A 70 0.32 9.84 6.48
N ASP A 71 0.23 9.19 5.32
CA ASP A 71 -0.14 7.79 5.19
C ASP A 71 1.11 6.96 5.48
N ILE A 72 1.32 6.59 6.73
CA ILE A 72 2.49 5.98 7.40
C ILE A 72 3.81 6.77 7.23
N SER A 73 3.90 7.72 6.30
CA SER A 73 5.16 8.34 5.90
C SER A 73 5.78 9.23 6.98
N PRO A 74 6.94 8.85 7.56
CA PRO A 74 7.58 9.66 8.59
C PRO A 74 8.19 10.95 8.05
N MET A 75 8.58 11.01 6.77
CA MET A 75 9.11 12.22 6.15
C MET A 75 8.09 13.38 6.19
N GLY A 76 6.79 13.09 6.02
CA GLY A 76 5.74 14.09 6.09
C GLY A 76 5.70 14.81 7.44
N ILE A 77 5.91 14.09 8.54
CA ILE A 77 5.99 14.66 9.91
C ILE A 77 7.17 15.62 10.03
N VAL A 78 8.35 15.22 9.51
CA VAL A 78 9.55 16.08 9.53
C VAL A 78 9.36 17.34 8.70
N VAL A 79 8.73 17.23 7.54
CA VAL A 79 8.42 18.38 6.66
C VAL A 79 7.40 19.30 7.33
N ALA A 80 6.32 18.76 7.92
CA ALA A 80 5.30 19.53 8.63
C ALA A 80 5.92 20.36 9.74
N ARG A 81 6.73 19.72 10.59
CA ARG A 81 7.45 20.39 11.67
C ARG A 81 8.38 21.49 11.16
N LYS A 82 9.12 21.23 10.06
CA LYS A 82 10.00 22.22 9.43
C LYS A 82 9.20 23.39 8.84
N ALA A 83 8.02 23.13 8.29
CA ALA A 83 7.12 24.13 7.74
C ALA A 83 6.31 24.87 8.81
N GLY A 84 6.28 24.42 10.05
CA GLY A 84 5.48 25.01 11.12
C GLY A 84 3.97 24.86 10.92
N ILE A 85 3.54 23.76 10.29
CA ILE A 85 2.12 23.41 10.06
C ILE A 85 1.81 22.05 10.69
N PRO A 86 0.54 21.78 11.05
CA PRO A 86 0.15 20.52 11.67
C PRO A 86 0.41 19.32 10.78
N SER A 87 0.70 18.17 11.41
CA SER A 87 0.79 16.85 10.82
C SER A 87 -0.28 15.92 11.37
N VAL A 88 -0.86 15.08 10.51
CA VAL A 88 -1.76 13.99 10.88
C VAL A 88 -1.17 12.69 10.38
N LEU A 89 -0.84 11.79 11.28
CA LEU A 89 -0.47 10.42 10.93
C LEU A 89 -1.74 9.58 10.84
N ILE A 90 -1.90 8.87 9.72
CA ILE A 90 -2.93 7.84 9.56
C ILE A 90 -2.20 6.53 9.31
N GLU A 91 -2.45 5.53 10.16
CA GLU A 91 -1.72 4.27 10.05
C GLU A 91 -2.51 3.09 10.63
N ASN A 92 -2.07 1.89 10.30
CA ASN A 92 -2.39 0.64 10.97
C ASN A 92 -1.12 -0.08 11.45
N PHE A 93 0.05 0.42 11.07
CA PHE A 93 1.37 0.13 11.61
C PHE A 93 2.33 1.28 11.30
N THR A 94 3.47 1.35 11.99
CA THR A 94 4.57 2.28 11.72
C THR A 94 5.83 1.54 11.29
N TRP A 95 6.72 2.21 10.54
CA TRP A 95 7.95 1.56 10.06
C TRP A 95 8.92 1.21 11.17
N ASP A 96 8.97 1.95 12.29
CA ASP A 96 9.78 1.57 13.45
C ASP A 96 9.29 0.26 14.06
N TRP A 97 7.97 0.03 14.17
CA TRP A 97 7.39 -1.23 14.60
C TRP A 97 7.74 -2.39 13.64
N VAL A 98 7.68 -2.16 12.32
CA VAL A 98 8.04 -3.18 11.32
C VAL A 98 9.51 -3.56 11.45
N TYR A 99 10.41 -2.56 11.50
CA TYR A 99 11.87 -2.82 11.55
C TYR A 99 12.33 -3.36 12.89
N GLU A 100 11.61 -3.15 13.99
CA GLU A 100 11.93 -3.70 15.31
C GLU A 100 11.99 -5.24 15.29
N ASN A 101 11.17 -5.88 14.46
CA ASN A 101 11.17 -7.34 14.29
C ASN A 101 12.49 -7.88 13.72
N TYR A 102 13.29 -7.05 13.08
CA TYR A 102 14.57 -7.43 12.47
C TYR A 102 15.77 -7.15 13.37
N VAL A 103 15.62 -6.45 14.49
CA VAL A 103 16.72 -6.11 15.40
C VAL A 103 17.39 -7.35 15.97
N SER A 104 16.62 -8.41 16.23
CA SER A 104 17.18 -9.70 16.69
C SER A 104 17.98 -10.44 15.61
N THR A 105 17.69 -10.20 14.34
CA THR A 105 18.38 -10.81 13.20
C THR A 105 19.60 -9.96 12.79
N ASP A 106 19.47 -8.65 12.81
CA ASP A 106 20.52 -7.70 12.53
C ASP A 106 20.40 -6.49 13.47
N PHE A 107 21.30 -6.43 14.47
CA PHE A 107 21.33 -5.33 15.46
C PHE A 107 21.44 -3.94 14.82
N TYR A 108 21.99 -3.85 13.61
CA TYR A 108 22.13 -2.59 12.89
C TYR A 108 20.77 -1.94 12.57
N ALA A 109 19.69 -2.73 12.48
CA ALA A 109 18.33 -2.22 12.30
C ALA A 109 17.88 -1.28 13.42
N GLY A 110 18.39 -1.48 14.65
CA GLY A 110 18.01 -0.71 15.85
C GLY A 110 18.16 0.80 15.71
N LYS A 111 19.22 1.26 15.03
CA LYS A 111 19.41 2.71 14.81
C LYS A 111 18.29 3.36 13.98
N PHE A 112 17.73 2.62 13.01
CA PHE A 112 16.61 3.11 12.20
C PHE A 112 15.31 3.10 12.99
N VAL A 113 15.10 2.07 13.81
CA VAL A 113 13.97 1.98 14.75
C VAL A 113 13.95 3.19 15.66
N ASP A 114 15.06 3.48 16.33
CA ASP A 114 15.17 4.61 17.28
C ASP A 114 14.94 5.96 16.58
N TYR A 115 15.52 6.15 15.39
CA TYR A 115 15.34 7.37 14.61
C TYR A 115 13.89 7.59 14.18
N LEU A 116 13.24 6.55 13.64
CA LEU A 116 11.86 6.64 13.17
C LEU A 116 10.88 6.80 14.31
N ARG A 117 11.09 6.10 15.43
CA ARG A 117 10.28 6.25 16.65
C ARG A 117 10.29 7.68 17.18
N GLN A 118 11.45 8.34 17.18
CA GLN A 118 11.53 9.75 17.54
C GLN A 118 10.71 10.65 16.61
N ILE A 119 10.66 10.34 15.31
CA ILE A 119 9.85 11.11 14.35
C ILE A 119 8.36 10.88 14.61
N TYR A 120 7.91 9.64 14.71
CA TYR A 120 6.50 9.33 14.95
C TYR A 120 5.97 9.94 16.25
N ASN A 121 6.80 10.00 17.29
CA ASN A 121 6.46 10.68 18.55
C ASN A 121 6.30 12.20 18.43
N CYS A 122 6.65 12.79 17.28
CA CYS A 122 6.54 14.23 17.04
C CYS A 122 5.30 14.60 16.21
N VAL A 123 4.43 13.67 15.89
CA VAL A 123 3.20 13.97 15.14
C VAL A 123 2.22 14.80 16.01
N ASP A 124 1.48 15.72 15.37
CA ASP A 124 0.52 16.55 16.10
C ASP A 124 -0.80 15.81 16.35
N TYR A 125 -1.25 15.00 15.38
CA TYR A 125 -2.46 14.18 15.49
C TYR A 125 -2.21 12.78 14.96
N HIS A 126 -2.68 11.78 15.72
CA HIS A 126 -2.47 10.37 15.40
C HIS A 126 -3.80 9.64 15.26
N ILE A 127 -4.05 9.05 14.10
CA ILE A 127 -5.26 8.28 13.77
C ILE A 127 -4.85 6.84 13.47
N GLN A 128 -5.42 5.88 14.17
CA GLN A 128 -5.27 4.46 13.86
C GLN A 128 -6.51 3.94 13.12
N THR A 129 -6.27 3.19 12.03
CA THR A 129 -7.33 2.54 11.24
C THR A 129 -7.27 1.03 11.43
N GLU A 130 -8.39 0.41 11.80
CA GLU A 130 -8.47 -1.05 11.95
C GLU A 130 -8.27 -1.80 10.62
N PRO A 131 -7.67 -3.00 10.63
CA PRO A 131 -7.03 -3.67 11.76
C PRO A 131 -5.67 -3.08 12.10
N VAL A 132 -5.40 -2.83 13.38
CA VAL A 132 -4.15 -2.24 13.87
C VAL A 132 -3.16 -3.32 14.27
N CYS A 133 -1.92 -3.23 13.82
CA CYS A 133 -0.86 -4.18 14.20
C CYS A 133 -0.39 -3.99 15.64
N TYR A 134 -0.39 -2.76 16.13
CA TYR A 134 -0.01 -2.42 17.50
C TYR A 134 -0.82 -1.23 18.01
N TYR A 135 -1.67 -1.45 19.01
CA TYR A 135 -2.51 -0.40 19.60
C TYR A 135 -1.69 0.58 20.43
N GLN A 136 -1.89 1.86 20.19
CA GLN A 136 -1.28 2.97 20.91
C GLN A 136 -2.37 3.90 21.49
N ASN A 137 -1.98 4.80 22.37
CA ASN A 137 -2.85 5.89 22.75
C ASN A 137 -2.84 6.95 21.65
N VAL A 138 -3.95 7.05 20.91
CA VAL A 138 -4.09 7.89 19.71
C VAL A 138 -5.28 8.85 19.86
N ASP A 139 -5.32 9.89 19.03
CA ASP A 139 -6.42 10.86 19.05
C ASP A 139 -7.72 10.27 18.51
N LEU A 140 -7.63 9.34 17.54
CA LEU A 140 -8.79 8.70 16.94
C LEU A 140 -8.48 7.29 16.49
N SER A 141 -9.36 6.33 16.80
CA SER A 141 -9.39 5.01 16.19
C SER A 141 -10.61 4.89 15.28
N THR A 142 -10.44 4.34 14.08
CA THR A 142 -11.53 4.19 13.11
C THR A 142 -11.67 2.74 12.64
N ALA A 143 -12.86 2.42 12.13
CA ALA A 143 -13.08 1.18 11.36
C ALA A 143 -12.20 1.17 10.09
N PRO A 144 -12.02 -0.01 9.46
CA PRO A 144 -11.28 -0.11 8.21
C PRO A 144 -11.77 0.86 7.14
N ILE A 145 -10.84 1.50 6.44
CA ILE A 145 -11.16 2.43 5.36
C ILE A 145 -11.01 1.69 4.03
N SER A 146 -12.01 1.80 3.17
CA SER A 146 -11.96 1.25 1.83
C SER A 146 -12.47 2.26 0.80
N ARG A 147 -12.03 2.10 -0.45
CA ARG A 147 -12.59 2.85 -1.57
C ARG A 147 -13.97 2.30 -1.93
N GLU A 148 -14.91 3.17 -2.26
CA GLU A 148 -16.25 2.78 -2.66
C GLU A 148 -16.26 2.03 -3.99
N VAL A 149 -17.11 1.00 -4.10
CA VAL A 149 -17.39 0.29 -5.35
C VAL A 149 -18.14 1.18 -6.32
N ARG A 150 -17.83 1.07 -7.61
CA ARG A 150 -18.43 1.86 -8.71
C ARG A 150 -19.30 1.04 -9.63
N THR A 151 -19.00 -0.25 -9.73
CA THR A 151 -19.64 -1.18 -10.66
C THR A 151 -20.15 -2.38 -9.88
N THR A 152 -21.37 -2.81 -10.16
CA THR A 152 -21.95 -3.96 -9.48
C THR A 152 -21.19 -5.26 -9.79
N SER A 153 -21.22 -6.20 -8.86
CA SER A 153 -20.62 -7.55 -9.05
C SER A 153 -21.13 -8.22 -10.32
N GLN A 154 -22.44 -8.12 -10.59
CA GLN A 154 -23.03 -8.71 -11.79
C GLN A 154 -22.45 -8.13 -13.09
N GLN A 155 -22.29 -6.81 -13.16
CA GLN A 155 -21.69 -6.16 -14.33
C GLN A 155 -20.23 -6.55 -14.53
N ILE A 156 -19.46 -6.69 -13.44
CA ILE A 156 -18.08 -7.17 -13.52
C ILE A 156 -18.02 -8.62 -13.99
N ARG A 157 -18.87 -9.52 -13.45
CA ARG A 157 -18.97 -10.91 -13.89
C ARG A 157 -19.26 -11.01 -15.39
N GLN A 158 -20.21 -10.23 -15.89
CA GLN A 158 -20.55 -10.17 -17.33
C GLN A 158 -19.35 -9.73 -18.18
N LYS A 159 -18.64 -8.64 -17.78
CA LYS A 159 -17.44 -8.15 -18.48
C LYS A 159 -16.31 -9.16 -18.50
N LEU A 160 -16.17 -9.96 -17.44
CA LEU A 160 -15.14 -10.98 -17.31
C LEU A 160 -15.58 -12.35 -17.85
N SER A 161 -16.79 -12.46 -18.39
CA SER A 161 -17.39 -13.72 -18.89
C SER A 161 -17.45 -14.82 -17.81
N ILE A 162 -17.70 -14.43 -16.56
CA ILE A 162 -17.87 -15.33 -15.43
C ILE A 162 -19.35 -15.73 -15.34
N PRO A 163 -19.71 -17.03 -15.38
CA PRO A 163 -21.08 -17.48 -15.25
C PRO A 163 -21.73 -17.09 -13.93
N ASP A 164 -23.05 -16.98 -13.92
CA ASP A 164 -23.81 -16.78 -12.70
C ASP A 164 -23.76 -18.03 -11.80
N GLY A 165 -23.82 -17.82 -10.50
CA GLY A 165 -23.90 -18.90 -9.50
C GLY A 165 -22.58 -19.62 -9.20
N VAL A 166 -21.48 -19.33 -9.93
CA VAL A 166 -20.16 -19.91 -9.61
C VAL A 166 -19.47 -19.08 -8.52
N LYS A 167 -18.62 -19.74 -7.73
CA LYS A 167 -17.75 -19.06 -6.77
C LYS A 167 -16.61 -18.33 -7.49
N VAL A 168 -16.23 -17.17 -6.97
CA VAL A 168 -15.13 -16.37 -7.52
C VAL A 168 -14.10 -16.11 -6.43
N VAL A 169 -12.84 -16.39 -6.73
CA VAL A 169 -11.70 -16.16 -5.85
C VAL A 169 -10.71 -15.23 -6.54
N MET A 170 -10.30 -14.14 -5.88
CA MET A 170 -9.20 -13.32 -6.39
C MET A 170 -7.88 -13.75 -5.76
N ILE A 171 -6.83 -13.83 -6.59
CA ILE A 171 -5.47 -14.08 -6.13
C ILE A 171 -4.63 -12.83 -6.42
N THR A 172 -4.13 -12.17 -5.38
CA THR A 172 -3.38 -10.92 -5.52
C THR A 172 -2.19 -10.86 -4.56
N MET A 173 -1.05 -10.34 -5.04
CA MET A 173 0.17 -10.19 -4.25
C MET A 173 0.60 -8.73 -4.10
N GLY A 174 -0.38 -7.82 -4.00
CA GLY A 174 -0.13 -6.41 -3.72
C GLY A 174 0.67 -5.69 -4.82
N GLY A 175 0.47 -6.08 -6.10
CA GLY A 175 1.12 -5.42 -7.24
C GLY A 175 2.59 -5.81 -7.47
N ILE A 176 3.15 -6.75 -6.72
CA ILE A 176 4.48 -7.33 -6.98
C ILE A 176 4.32 -8.40 -8.07
N PRO A 177 5.13 -8.34 -9.16
CA PRO A 177 5.06 -9.35 -10.20
C PRO A 177 5.41 -10.73 -9.66
N GLU A 178 4.56 -11.71 -9.92
CA GLU A 178 4.80 -13.11 -9.54
C GLU A 178 4.40 -14.03 -10.69
N LYS A 179 5.21 -15.05 -10.92
CA LYS A 179 4.88 -16.17 -11.81
C LYS A 179 4.31 -17.30 -10.96
N TYR A 180 2.99 -17.38 -10.95
CA TYR A 180 2.29 -18.41 -10.18
C TYR A 180 2.40 -19.76 -10.87
N GLN A 181 3.25 -20.64 -10.37
CA GLN A 181 3.43 -22.00 -10.91
C GLN A 181 2.21 -22.90 -10.69
N PHE A 182 1.34 -22.54 -9.74
CA PHE A 182 0.15 -23.32 -9.39
C PHE A 182 -1.11 -22.98 -10.21
N LEU A 183 -1.09 -21.96 -11.07
CA LEU A 183 -2.27 -21.54 -11.83
C LEU A 183 -2.86 -22.67 -12.69
N GLU A 184 -1.99 -23.49 -13.32
CA GLU A 184 -2.45 -24.62 -14.10
C GLU A 184 -3.23 -25.63 -13.25
N GLN A 185 -2.88 -25.79 -11.97
CA GLN A 185 -3.59 -26.68 -11.06
C GLN A 185 -4.98 -26.13 -10.69
N LEU A 186 -5.16 -24.81 -10.66
CA LEU A 186 -6.44 -24.17 -10.41
C LEU A 186 -7.43 -24.36 -11.56
N ALA A 187 -6.97 -24.54 -12.78
CA ALA A 187 -7.81 -24.82 -13.94
C ALA A 187 -8.66 -26.10 -13.79
N TYR A 188 -8.23 -27.05 -12.95
CA TYR A 188 -8.99 -28.26 -12.64
C TYR A 188 -10.17 -28.03 -11.66
N LYS A 189 -10.23 -26.87 -10.99
CA LYS A 189 -11.32 -26.49 -10.05
C LYS A 189 -12.46 -25.79 -10.79
N ARG A 190 -13.16 -26.50 -11.65
CA ARG A 190 -14.15 -25.96 -12.61
C ARG A 190 -15.38 -25.27 -12.00
N ASP A 191 -15.64 -25.49 -10.72
CA ASP A 191 -16.71 -24.89 -9.92
C ASP A 191 -16.33 -23.51 -9.32
N ILE A 192 -15.06 -23.11 -9.46
CA ILE A 192 -14.53 -21.85 -8.95
C ILE A 192 -13.85 -21.09 -10.09
N TYR A 193 -14.15 -19.81 -10.23
CA TYR A 193 -13.43 -18.90 -11.12
C TYR A 193 -12.37 -18.14 -10.33
N PHE A 194 -11.20 -17.95 -10.94
CA PHE A 194 -10.08 -17.25 -10.32
C PHE A 194 -9.76 -15.97 -11.10
N ILE A 195 -9.80 -14.82 -10.43
CA ILE A 195 -9.33 -13.54 -10.99
C ILE A 195 -7.91 -13.31 -10.50
N VAL A 196 -6.97 -13.13 -11.42
CA VAL A 196 -5.53 -12.98 -11.13
C VAL A 196 -5.01 -11.69 -11.75
N PRO A 197 -5.08 -10.55 -11.03
CA PRO A 197 -4.46 -9.30 -11.47
C PRO A 197 -2.95 -9.44 -11.57
N GLY A 198 -2.36 -9.01 -12.68
CA GLY A 198 -0.94 -9.19 -12.97
C GLY A 198 -0.57 -10.59 -13.49
N GLY A 199 -1.55 -11.47 -13.71
CA GLY A 199 -1.34 -12.83 -14.19
C GLY A 199 -0.96 -12.94 -15.66
N SER A 200 -1.13 -11.87 -16.45
CA SER A 200 -0.75 -11.83 -17.87
C SER A 200 -0.47 -10.39 -18.34
N GLN A 201 0.04 -10.21 -19.54
CA GLN A 201 0.25 -8.89 -20.15
C GLN A 201 -1.03 -8.29 -20.74
N THR A 202 -1.99 -9.13 -21.11
CA THR A 202 -3.31 -8.75 -21.64
C THR A 202 -4.39 -9.55 -20.93
N MET A 203 -5.64 -9.07 -20.94
CA MET A 203 -6.75 -9.84 -20.39
C MET A 203 -6.88 -11.18 -21.15
N ARG A 204 -6.91 -12.27 -20.41
CA ARG A 204 -7.09 -13.62 -20.95
C ARG A 204 -8.05 -14.41 -20.06
N LEU A 205 -8.98 -15.13 -20.70
CA LEU A 205 -9.78 -16.15 -20.06
C LEU A 205 -9.28 -17.51 -20.54
N ILE A 206 -8.81 -18.33 -19.63
CA ILE A 206 -8.35 -19.70 -19.89
C ILE A 206 -9.10 -20.61 -18.91
N ASP A 207 -10.05 -21.38 -19.45
CA ASP A 207 -10.98 -22.18 -18.66
C ASP A 207 -11.69 -21.31 -17.58
N ASN A 208 -11.37 -21.51 -16.30
CA ASN A 208 -11.87 -20.77 -15.15
C ASN A 208 -10.90 -19.70 -14.63
N LEU A 209 -9.80 -19.42 -15.35
CA LEU A 209 -8.79 -18.43 -14.96
C LEU A 209 -8.97 -17.12 -15.74
N VAL A 210 -9.34 -16.06 -15.07
CA VAL A 210 -9.39 -14.70 -15.59
C VAL A 210 -8.07 -14.00 -15.25
N LEU A 211 -7.14 -14.00 -16.20
CA LEU A 211 -5.85 -13.35 -16.04
C LEU A 211 -5.91 -11.91 -16.54
N LEU A 212 -5.64 -10.97 -15.66
CA LEU A 212 -5.67 -9.55 -15.99
C LEU A 212 -4.24 -8.98 -16.05
N PRO A 213 -4.01 -7.94 -16.86
CA PRO A 213 -2.76 -7.19 -16.80
C PRO A 213 -2.62 -6.47 -15.45
N ARG A 214 -1.38 -6.16 -15.09
CA ARG A 214 -1.08 -5.41 -13.84
C ARG A 214 -1.79 -4.04 -13.80
N HIS A 215 -1.88 -3.38 -14.94
CA HIS A 215 -2.61 -2.13 -15.12
C HIS A 215 -3.82 -2.43 -16.00
N SER A 216 -4.85 -3.02 -15.41
CA SER A 216 -6.12 -3.27 -16.07
C SER A 216 -7.05 -2.07 -15.93
N ASP A 217 -8.01 -1.93 -16.85
CA ASP A 217 -9.04 -0.90 -16.79
C ASP A 217 -10.09 -1.18 -15.69
N TYR A 218 -9.98 -2.32 -15.03
CA TYR A 218 -10.88 -2.68 -13.94
C TYR A 218 -10.48 -1.97 -12.64
N PHE A 219 -11.46 -1.33 -12.01
CA PHE A 219 -11.27 -0.73 -10.70
C PHE A 219 -11.12 -1.85 -9.65
N HIS A 220 -10.01 -1.87 -8.93
CA HIS A 220 -9.66 -2.98 -8.04
C HIS A 220 -10.72 -3.26 -6.96
N PRO A 221 -11.35 -2.25 -6.31
CA PRO A 221 -12.46 -2.49 -5.39
C PRO A 221 -13.65 -3.21 -6.01
N ASP A 222 -13.97 -2.94 -7.30
CA ASP A 222 -15.06 -3.63 -7.99
C ASP A 222 -14.72 -5.11 -8.21
N LEU A 223 -13.44 -5.43 -8.51
CA LEU A 223 -12.98 -6.81 -8.62
C LEU A 223 -13.12 -7.55 -7.28
N ILE A 224 -12.66 -6.93 -6.18
CA ILE A 224 -12.77 -7.49 -4.83
C ILE A 224 -14.24 -7.74 -4.48
N ASN A 225 -15.12 -6.76 -4.72
CA ASN A 225 -16.56 -6.88 -4.45
C ASN A 225 -17.26 -7.97 -5.29
N THR A 226 -16.60 -8.43 -6.35
CA THR A 226 -17.11 -9.50 -7.21
C THR A 226 -16.78 -10.88 -6.68
N CYS A 227 -15.82 -10.99 -5.76
CA CYS A 227 -15.27 -12.23 -5.27
C CYS A 227 -15.95 -12.71 -4.00
N ASP A 228 -16.08 -14.04 -3.86
CA ASP A 228 -16.49 -14.71 -2.62
C ASP A 228 -15.33 -14.83 -1.61
N ALA A 229 -14.09 -14.84 -2.11
CA ALA A 229 -12.88 -14.88 -1.29
C ALA A 229 -11.69 -14.20 -1.99
N VAL A 230 -10.73 -13.75 -1.20
CA VAL A 230 -9.45 -13.19 -1.68
C VAL A 230 -8.31 -13.98 -1.06
N ILE A 231 -7.37 -14.40 -1.88
CA ILE A 231 -6.10 -15.01 -1.47
C ILE A 231 -5.00 -14.02 -1.79
N GLY A 232 -4.24 -13.63 -0.79
CA GLY A 232 -3.16 -12.66 -0.97
C GLY A 232 -2.24 -12.57 0.23
N LYS A 233 -1.16 -11.83 0.10
CA LYS A 233 -0.38 -11.48 1.28
C LYS A 233 -1.09 -10.38 2.06
N LEU A 234 -1.02 -10.43 3.37
CA LEU A 234 -1.37 -9.31 4.22
C LEU A 234 -0.28 -8.24 4.06
N GLY A 235 -0.68 -7.07 3.66
CA GLY A 235 0.19 -5.94 3.47
C GLY A 235 -0.60 -4.66 3.72
N TYR A 236 0.08 -3.53 3.59
CA TYR A 236 -0.57 -2.25 3.64
C TYR A 236 -1.28 -1.99 2.32
N SER A 237 -2.59 -1.99 2.29
CA SER A 237 -3.43 -1.46 1.19
C SER A 237 -4.90 -1.53 1.58
#